data_4fac2dad06a685a424ba1f7c3543e27d
#
_entry.id   4fac2dad06a685a424ba1f7c3543e27d
#
_cell.length_a   1.000
_cell.length_b   1.000
_cell.length_c   1.000
_cell.angle_alpha   90.00
_cell.angle_beta   90.00
_cell.angle_gamma   90.00
#
_symmetry.space_group_name_H-M   'P 1'
#
loop_
_entity.id
_entity.type
_entity.pdbx_description
1 polymer ?
#
loop_
_entity_poly.entity_id
_entity_poly.type
_entity_poly.pdbx_seq_one_letter_code
_entity_poly.pdbx_strand_id
1 'polypeptide(L)'
;MNGKFEGFIKLAGKFISILQGRKKVLGLFDKKTQKEQEDYFDHVWNTRRFRYMFKILFNKKMLAKRGLVADYFTFDDGSKSFADSFYNRSRKAFRDIPIQSNYFTSLYLLGKYNSLNVVPAYLKEENFETIKSRVDRIKIFTNEAQKWIDTIPDHTIDCFALSNICELMSEKETHSLFSSVIRTAKDDARIIFRNLMIPREVPEDLRNSIKKDEPLSKKLFDTDRSFVYGKVAAYTVQKNGNK
;
A
#
# COMPACT_ATOMS: atom_id res chain seq x y z
N MET A 1 -3.04 18.28 -0.48
CA MET A 1 -1.87 17.39 -0.54
C MET A 1 -0.61 18.24 -0.41
N ASN A 2 -0.04 18.28 0.80
CA ASN A 2 1.05 19.21 1.15
C ASN A 2 2.31 18.52 1.69
N GLY A 3 2.36 17.19 1.71
CA GLY A 3 3.55 16.44 2.14
C GLY A 3 4.63 16.33 1.04
N LYS A 4 5.84 15.93 1.43
CA LYS A 4 6.96 15.72 0.49
C LYS A 4 6.65 14.61 -0.52
N PHE A 5 6.00 13.53 -0.07
CA PHE A 5 5.61 12.41 -0.92
C PHE A 5 4.52 12.81 -1.91
N GLU A 6 3.52 13.56 -1.47
CA GLU A 6 2.47 14.09 -2.35
C GLU A 6 3.04 15.06 -3.40
N GLY A 7 4.03 15.85 -3.02
CA GLY A 7 4.78 16.70 -3.96
C GLY A 7 5.50 15.86 -5.03
N PHE A 8 6.14 14.76 -4.64
CA PHE A 8 6.75 13.81 -5.56
C PHE A 8 5.74 13.18 -6.51
N ILE A 9 4.59 12.74 -6.02
CA ILE A 9 3.51 12.15 -6.84
C ILE A 9 3.01 13.17 -7.88
N LYS A 10 2.76 14.42 -7.47
CA LYS A 10 2.35 15.49 -8.40
C LYS A 10 3.39 15.71 -9.50
N LEU A 11 4.67 15.72 -9.14
CA LEU A 11 5.77 15.87 -10.09
C LEU A 11 5.84 14.67 -11.05
N ALA A 12 5.74 13.45 -10.53
CA ALA A 12 5.74 12.22 -11.32
C ALA A 12 4.54 12.19 -12.29
N GLY A 13 3.34 12.56 -11.83
CA GLY A 13 2.15 12.65 -12.68
C GLY A 13 2.29 13.66 -13.81
N LYS A 14 2.84 14.86 -13.53
CA LYS A 14 3.16 15.85 -14.56
C LYS A 14 4.17 15.31 -15.56
N PHE A 15 5.22 14.66 -15.08
CA PHE A 15 6.26 14.09 -15.93
C PHE A 15 5.71 12.96 -16.83
N ILE A 16 4.88 12.08 -16.28
CA ILE A 16 4.16 11.05 -17.06
C ILE A 16 3.28 11.71 -18.12
N SER A 17 2.54 12.77 -17.77
CA SER A 17 1.66 13.49 -18.70
C SER A 17 2.42 14.14 -19.85
N ILE A 18 3.63 14.65 -19.60
CA ILE A 18 4.50 15.20 -20.62
C ILE A 18 5.03 14.08 -21.54
N LEU A 19 5.54 12.98 -20.96
CA LEU A 19 6.14 11.88 -21.71
C LEU A 19 5.13 11.10 -22.56
N GLN A 20 3.94 10.87 -22.02
CA GLN A 20 2.88 10.11 -22.72
C GLN A 20 2.00 10.99 -23.61
N GLY A 21 1.95 12.28 -23.29
CA GLY A 21 1.01 13.22 -23.90
C GLY A 21 -0.39 13.18 -23.24
N ARG A 22 -0.94 14.37 -23.04
CA ARG A 22 -2.23 14.57 -22.34
C ARG A 22 -3.37 13.73 -22.92
N LYS A 23 -3.43 13.59 -24.25
CA LYS A 23 -4.46 12.79 -24.94
C LYS A 23 -4.44 11.34 -24.48
N LYS A 24 -3.26 10.72 -24.38
CA LYS A 24 -3.13 9.34 -23.89
C LYS A 24 -3.49 9.21 -22.41
N VAL A 25 -3.09 10.18 -21.59
CA VAL A 25 -3.44 10.17 -20.16
C VAL A 25 -4.95 10.24 -19.99
N LEU A 26 -5.63 11.14 -20.68
CA LEU A 26 -7.10 11.24 -20.63
C LEU A 26 -7.77 9.99 -21.19
N GLY A 27 -7.28 9.48 -22.33
CA GLY A 27 -7.78 8.26 -22.93
C GLY A 27 -7.69 7.03 -22.02
N LEU A 28 -6.81 7.03 -21.02
CA LEU A 28 -6.75 5.96 -20.04
C LEU A 28 -8.03 5.92 -19.17
N PHE A 29 -8.67 7.07 -18.94
CA PHE A 29 -9.87 7.23 -18.10
C PHE A 29 -11.19 7.13 -18.89
N ASP A 30 -11.15 6.99 -20.21
CA ASP A 30 -12.34 6.75 -21.00
C ASP A 30 -13.01 5.44 -20.58
N LYS A 31 -14.34 5.38 -20.68
CA LYS A 31 -15.09 4.16 -20.37
C LYS A 31 -14.64 3.02 -21.28
N LYS A 32 -14.20 1.93 -20.67
CA LYS A 32 -13.66 0.74 -21.34
C LYS A 32 -14.14 -0.53 -20.65
N THR A 33 -14.29 -1.58 -21.40
CA THR A 33 -14.32 -2.95 -20.89
C THR A 33 -12.91 -3.33 -20.39
N GLN A 34 -12.81 -4.39 -19.61
CA GLN A 34 -11.52 -4.89 -19.14
C GLN A 34 -10.57 -5.21 -20.32
N LYS A 35 -11.08 -5.86 -21.36
CA LYS A 35 -10.30 -6.19 -22.57
C LYS A 35 -9.80 -4.96 -23.31
N GLU A 36 -10.64 -3.96 -23.48
CA GLU A 36 -10.25 -2.70 -24.13
C GLU A 36 -9.21 -1.93 -23.29
N GLN A 37 -9.27 -2.01 -21.95
CA GLN A 37 -8.27 -1.41 -21.09
C GLN A 37 -6.92 -2.11 -21.22
N GLU A 38 -6.91 -3.44 -21.27
CA GLU A 38 -5.71 -4.24 -21.50
C GLU A 38 -5.08 -3.92 -22.86
N ASP A 39 -5.87 -3.90 -23.91
CA ASP A 39 -5.41 -3.56 -25.27
C ASP A 39 -4.89 -2.12 -25.35
N TYR A 40 -5.56 -1.18 -24.66
CA TYR A 40 -5.09 0.20 -24.57
C TYR A 40 -3.75 0.30 -23.85
N PHE A 41 -3.59 -0.42 -22.74
CA PHE A 41 -2.32 -0.46 -22.05
C PHE A 41 -1.22 -1.04 -22.95
N ASP A 42 -1.44 -2.19 -23.52
CA ASP A 42 -0.42 -2.94 -24.25
C ASP A 42 0.02 -2.22 -25.54
N HIS A 43 -0.90 -1.60 -26.28
CA HIS A 43 -0.62 -1.01 -27.59
C HIS A 43 -0.43 0.51 -27.58
N VAL A 44 -1.03 1.22 -26.61
CA VAL A 44 -1.01 2.70 -26.59
C VAL A 44 -0.20 3.25 -25.44
N TRP A 45 -0.39 2.70 -24.22
CA TRP A 45 0.21 3.25 -23.00
C TRP A 45 1.64 2.77 -22.75
N ASN A 46 1.91 1.47 -22.93
CA ASN A 46 3.16 0.81 -22.58
C ASN A 46 4.30 1.09 -23.58
N THR A 47 4.63 2.35 -23.77
CA THR A 47 5.71 2.78 -24.66
C THR A 47 7.10 2.49 -24.11
N ARG A 48 8.12 2.42 -24.97
CA ARG A 48 9.53 2.33 -24.55
C ARG A 48 9.92 3.48 -23.62
N ARG A 49 9.41 4.70 -23.87
CA ARG A 49 9.64 5.88 -23.04
C ARG A 49 9.05 5.72 -21.64
N PHE A 50 7.83 5.16 -21.52
CA PHE A 50 7.19 4.89 -20.25
C PHE A 50 8.00 3.90 -19.42
N ARG A 51 8.44 2.79 -20.01
CA ARG A 51 9.29 1.80 -19.33
C ARG A 51 10.64 2.39 -18.87
N TYR A 52 11.28 3.18 -19.72
CA TYR A 52 12.56 3.82 -19.40
C TYR A 52 12.44 4.84 -18.27
N MET A 53 11.31 5.54 -18.19
CA MET A 53 11.00 6.47 -17.11
C MET A 53 11.10 5.81 -15.73
N PHE A 54 10.62 4.56 -15.57
CA PHE A 54 10.74 3.84 -14.29
C PHE A 54 12.19 3.63 -13.90
N LYS A 55 13.07 3.31 -14.85
CA LYS A 55 14.51 3.15 -14.59
C LYS A 55 15.15 4.43 -14.07
N ILE A 56 14.69 5.59 -14.54
CA ILE A 56 15.18 6.89 -14.07
C ILE A 56 14.57 7.26 -12.71
N LEU A 57 13.25 7.27 -12.62
CA LEU A 57 12.53 7.79 -11.43
C LEU A 57 12.71 6.90 -10.20
N PHE A 58 12.78 5.59 -10.39
CA PHE A 58 12.89 4.60 -9.33
C PHE A 58 14.30 4.01 -9.19
N ASN A 59 15.32 4.74 -9.65
CA ASN A 59 16.70 4.43 -9.31
C ASN A 59 16.94 4.76 -7.83
N LYS A 60 17.62 3.86 -7.10
CA LYS A 60 17.92 4.02 -5.66
C LYS A 60 18.53 5.38 -5.33
N LYS A 61 19.51 5.85 -6.13
CA LYS A 61 20.17 7.16 -5.92
C LYS A 61 19.19 8.33 -6.07
N MET A 62 18.25 8.24 -7.00
CA MET A 62 17.25 9.27 -7.22
C MET A 62 16.17 9.27 -6.11
N LEU A 63 15.76 8.10 -5.63
CA LEU A 63 14.81 7.95 -4.54
C LEU A 63 15.39 8.51 -3.22
N ALA A 64 16.65 8.19 -2.90
CA ALA A 64 17.34 8.70 -1.73
C ALA A 64 17.44 10.24 -1.73
N LYS A 65 17.79 10.85 -2.88
CA LYS A 65 17.85 12.32 -3.03
C LYS A 65 16.49 13.01 -2.88
N ARG A 66 15.38 12.29 -3.04
CA ARG A 66 14.02 12.83 -2.97
C ARG A 66 13.32 12.58 -1.64
N GLY A 67 14.07 12.13 -0.63
CA GLY A 67 13.57 12.00 0.74
C GLY A 67 12.80 10.71 1.00
N LEU A 68 12.94 9.70 0.15
CA LEU A 68 12.68 8.34 0.60
C LEU A 68 13.79 8.02 1.60
N VAL A 69 13.36 7.79 2.84
CA VAL A 69 14.26 7.69 4.00
C VAL A 69 15.34 6.66 3.70
N ALA A 70 16.60 6.99 4.01
CA ALA A 70 17.73 6.07 3.86
C ALA A 70 17.45 4.71 4.51
N ASP A 71 16.65 4.71 5.57
CA ASP A 71 16.23 3.53 6.32
C ASP A 71 15.49 2.48 5.47
N TYR A 72 14.77 2.90 4.40
CA TYR A 72 14.18 1.96 3.44
C TYR A 72 15.22 1.13 2.67
N PHE A 73 16.47 1.60 2.61
CA PHE A 73 17.54 0.88 1.92
C PHE A 73 18.43 0.08 2.86
N THR A 74 18.30 0.30 4.17
CA THR A 74 19.13 -0.34 5.20
C THR A 74 18.94 -1.87 5.21
N PHE A 75 17.71 -2.33 4.93
CA PHE A 75 17.36 -3.74 4.96
C PHE A 75 17.10 -4.32 3.56
N ASP A 76 17.47 -3.61 2.50
CA ASP A 76 17.33 -4.09 1.13
C ASP A 76 18.52 -4.98 0.75
N ASP A 77 18.24 -6.24 0.42
CA ASP A 77 19.22 -7.22 0.00
C ASP A 77 19.71 -7.06 -1.45
N GLY A 78 19.16 -6.09 -2.18
CA GLY A 78 19.52 -5.83 -3.56
C GLY A 78 19.00 -6.87 -4.57
N SER A 79 18.24 -7.86 -4.14
CA SER A 79 17.78 -8.98 -4.97
C SER A 79 16.80 -8.58 -6.07
N LYS A 80 16.13 -7.43 -5.93
CA LYS A 80 15.11 -6.95 -6.88
C LYS A 80 15.38 -5.52 -7.34
N SER A 81 15.22 -5.29 -8.63
CA SER A 81 15.22 -3.93 -9.18
C SER A 81 13.97 -3.17 -8.74
N PHE A 82 14.16 -2.06 -8.01
CA PHE A 82 13.05 -1.16 -7.64
C PHE A 82 12.29 -0.67 -8.87
N ALA A 83 13.01 -0.31 -9.93
CA ALA A 83 12.42 0.17 -11.16
C ALA A 83 11.50 -0.87 -11.80
N ASP A 84 11.95 -2.12 -11.89
CA ASP A 84 11.15 -3.21 -12.46
C ASP A 84 9.98 -3.57 -11.54
N SER A 85 10.18 -3.57 -10.24
CA SER A 85 9.11 -3.81 -9.27
C SER A 85 7.99 -2.77 -9.40
N PHE A 86 8.33 -1.47 -9.42
CA PHE A 86 7.35 -0.41 -9.57
C PHE A 86 6.70 -0.39 -10.95
N TYR A 87 7.45 -0.69 -12.01
CA TYR A 87 6.88 -0.85 -13.35
C TYR A 87 5.83 -1.96 -13.37
N ASN A 88 6.15 -3.14 -12.84
CA ASN A 88 5.21 -4.28 -12.82
C ASN A 88 3.94 -3.98 -12.01
N ARG A 89 4.07 -3.27 -10.89
CA ARG A 89 2.92 -2.82 -10.08
C ARG A 89 2.08 -1.80 -10.83
N SER A 90 2.70 -0.83 -11.51
CA SER A 90 1.98 0.16 -12.30
C SER A 90 1.32 -0.48 -13.52
N ARG A 91 1.98 -1.49 -14.15
CA ARG A 91 1.37 -2.29 -15.21
C ARG A 91 0.08 -2.95 -14.70
N LYS A 92 0.13 -3.62 -13.56
CA LYS A 92 -1.06 -4.23 -12.93
C LYS A 92 -2.16 -3.19 -12.70
N ALA A 93 -1.83 -2.03 -12.12
CA ALA A 93 -2.80 -0.99 -11.80
C ALA A 93 -3.46 -0.35 -13.05
N PHE A 94 -2.72 -0.23 -14.15
CA PHE A 94 -3.22 0.43 -15.37
C PHE A 94 -3.82 -0.55 -16.37
N ARG A 95 -3.45 -1.81 -16.31
CA ARG A 95 -3.89 -2.85 -17.22
C ARG A 95 -4.99 -3.72 -16.62
N ASP A 96 -4.76 -4.25 -15.42
CA ASP A 96 -5.53 -5.35 -14.86
C ASP A 96 -6.62 -4.88 -13.87
N ILE A 97 -6.47 -3.67 -13.28
CA ILE A 97 -7.45 -3.09 -12.35
C ILE A 97 -8.31 -2.05 -13.08
N PRO A 98 -9.66 -2.11 -12.98
CA PRO A 98 -10.53 -1.14 -13.67
C PRO A 98 -10.20 0.30 -13.27
N ILE A 99 -9.66 1.07 -14.21
CA ILE A 99 -9.20 2.46 -13.98
C ILE A 99 -10.35 3.39 -13.64
N GLN A 100 -11.53 3.17 -14.20
CA GLN A 100 -12.71 3.99 -13.95
C GLN A 100 -13.12 4.00 -12.46
N SER A 101 -12.82 2.92 -11.73
CA SER A 101 -13.06 2.79 -10.29
C SER A 101 -11.83 3.06 -9.43
N ASN A 102 -10.68 3.37 -10.04
CA ASN A 102 -9.41 3.55 -9.34
C ASN A 102 -9.11 5.03 -9.05
N TYR A 103 -9.53 5.49 -7.87
CA TYR A 103 -9.27 6.86 -7.44
C TYR A 103 -7.77 7.17 -7.21
N PHE A 104 -6.94 6.17 -6.90
CA PHE A 104 -5.49 6.40 -6.77
C PHE A 104 -4.87 6.74 -8.12
N THR A 105 -5.22 6.00 -9.17
CA THR A 105 -4.70 6.27 -10.52
C THR A 105 -5.08 7.68 -10.98
N SER A 106 -6.33 8.11 -10.76
CA SER A 106 -6.76 9.47 -11.12
C SER A 106 -6.01 10.53 -10.30
N LEU A 107 -5.85 10.31 -8.99
CA LEU A 107 -5.11 11.22 -8.12
C LEU A 107 -3.64 11.34 -8.53
N TYR A 108 -2.99 10.24 -8.91
CA TYR A 108 -1.58 10.24 -9.30
C TYR A 108 -1.36 10.86 -10.68
N LEU A 109 -2.20 10.57 -11.66
CA LEU A 109 -2.02 11.06 -13.03
C LEU A 109 -2.65 12.43 -13.29
N LEU A 110 -3.78 12.73 -12.66
CA LEU A 110 -4.53 13.97 -12.89
C LEU A 110 -4.36 14.99 -11.73
N GLY A 111 -3.81 14.57 -10.60
CA GLY A 111 -3.71 15.40 -9.38
C GLY A 111 -5.06 15.67 -8.70
N LYS A 112 -6.13 15.03 -9.16
CA LYS A 112 -7.50 15.14 -8.65
C LYS A 112 -8.27 13.84 -8.86
N TYR A 113 -9.38 13.68 -8.17
CA TYR A 113 -10.30 12.60 -8.46
C TYR A 113 -11.01 12.85 -9.80
N ASN A 114 -11.13 11.80 -10.60
CA ASN A 114 -11.78 11.90 -11.93
C ASN A 114 -13.30 12.05 -11.81
N SER A 115 -13.89 11.54 -10.74
CA SER A 115 -15.32 11.64 -10.44
C SER A 115 -15.52 11.68 -8.92
N LEU A 116 -16.53 12.43 -8.45
CA LEU A 116 -16.95 12.44 -7.04
C LEU A 116 -17.52 11.10 -6.57
N ASN A 117 -18.01 10.28 -7.51
CA ASN A 117 -18.48 8.93 -7.20
C ASN A 117 -17.33 7.93 -7.01
N VAL A 118 -16.12 8.29 -7.47
CA VAL A 118 -14.92 7.43 -7.41
C VAL A 118 -13.90 8.09 -6.50
N VAL A 119 -14.21 8.05 -5.22
CA VAL A 119 -13.39 8.60 -4.12
C VAL A 119 -13.25 7.55 -3.01
N PRO A 120 -12.29 7.70 -2.08
CA PRO A 120 -12.27 6.88 -0.87
C PRO A 120 -13.58 6.93 -0.11
N ALA A 121 -13.94 5.85 0.56
CA ALA A 121 -15.22 5.73 1.27
C ALA A 121 -15.48 6.88 2.27
N TYR A 122 -14.42 7.36 2.93
CA TYR A 122 -14.53 8.46 3.90
C TYR A 122 -14.77 9.85 3.27
N LEU A 123 -14.66 9.98 1.95
CA LEU A 123 -14.98 11.21 1.20
C LEU A 123 -16.32 11.14 0.48
N LYS A 124 -17.03 10.04 0.59
CA LYS A 124 -18.37 9.90 0.02
C LYS A 124 -19.39 10.60 0.89
N GLU A 125 -20.26 11.38 0.28
CA GLU A 125 -21.33 12.12 0.95
C GLU A 125 -22.23 11.20 1.78
N GLU A 126 -22.57 10.04 1.24
CA GLU A 126 -23.39 9.01 1.89
C GLU A 126 -22.83 8.52 3.24
N ASN A 127 -21.52 8.65 3.46
CA ASN A 127 -20.86 8.21 4.70
C ASN A 127 -20.61 9.36 5.69
N PHE A 128 -20.92 10.60 5.32
CA PHE A 128 -20.56 11.77 6.12
C PHE A 128 -21.18 11.74 7.52
N GLU A 129 -22.50 11.56 7.62
CA GLU A 129 -23.20 11.54 8.91
C GLU A 129 -22.78 10.34 9.76
N THR A 130 -22.53 9.19 9.14
CA THR A 130 -22.02 8.01 9.84
C THR A 130 -20.64 8.26 10.44
N ILE A 131 -19.74 8.89 9.70
CA ILE A 131 -18.39 9.21 10.18
C ILE A 131 -18.46 10.28 11.27
N LYS A 132 -19.22 11.35 11.03
CA LYS A 132 -19.41 12.45 11.98
C LYS A 132 -19.95 11.96 13.33
N SER A 133 -20.93 11.07 13.31
CA SER A 133 -21.52 10.51 14.55
C SER A 133 -20.62 9.51 15.30
N ARG A 134 -19.47 9.14 14.72
CA ARG A 134 -18.56 8.13 15.29
C ARG A 134 -17.13 8.63 15.46
N VAL A 135 -16.87 9.90 15.19
CA VAL A 135 -15.50 10.47 15.26
C VAL A 135 -14.94 10.43 16.69
N ASP A 136 -15.79 10.46 17.70
CA ASP A 136 -15.44 10.33 19.13
C ASP A 136 -14.81 8.98 19.49
N ARG A 137 -15.00 7.95 18.65
CA ARG A 137 -14.38 6.62 18.80
C ARG A 137 -12.94 6.59 18.35
N ILE A 138 -12.46 7.62 17.65
CA ILE A 138 -11.08 7.73 17.19
C ILE A 138 -10.23 8.32 18.30
N LYS A 139 -9.21 7.57 18.73
CA LYS A 139 -8.20 8.04 19.68
C LYS A 139 -6.86 8.10 18.96
N ILE A 140 -6.20 9.26 19.05
CA ILE A 140 -4.91 9.50 18.41
C ILE A 140 -3.84 9.51 19.49
N PHE A 141 -2.82 8.69 19.29
CA PHE A 141 -1.66 8.61 20.19
C PHE A 141 -0.40 8.98 19.42
N THR A 142 0.38 9.92 19.90
CA THR A 142 1.70 10.26 19.36
C THR A 142 2.77 9.55 20.16
N ASN A 143 3.12 8.35 19.72
CA ASN A 143 4.11 7.51 20.41
C ASN A 143 4.76 6.53 19.43
N GLU A 144 5.84 5.88 19.82
CA GLU A 144 6.35 4.69 19.14
C GLU A 144 5.34 3.55 19.29
N ALA A 145 5.12 2.80 18.20
CA ALA A 145 4.13 1.72 18.20
C ALA A 145 4.40 0.68 19.31
N GLN A 146 5.67 0.31 19.51
CA GLN A 146 6.08 -0.63 20.56
C GLN A 146 5.72 -0.08 21.94
N LYS A 147 6.11 1.15 22.25
CA LYS A 147 5.83 1.76 23.56
C LYS A 147 4.34 1.89 23.85
N TRP A 148 3.56 2.18 22.81
CA TRP A 148 2.10 2.25 22.95
C TRP A 148 1.49 0.89 23.21
N ILE A 149 1.81 -0.14 22.40
CA ILE A 149 1.22 -1.46 22.53
C ILE A 149 1.59 -2.14 23.86
N ASP A 150 2.75 -1.82 24.41
CA ASP A 150 3.20 -2.34 25.73
C ASP A 150 2.32 -1.82 26.88
N THR A 151 1.62 -0.69 26.71
CA THR A 151 0.65 -0.17 27.68
C THR A 151 -0.74 -0.81 27.58
N ILE A 152 -0.99 -1.57 26.53
CA ILE A 152 -2.30 -2.16 26.26
C ILE A 152 -2.43 -3.47 27.05
N PRO A 153 -3.57 -3.70 27.73
CA PRO A 153 -3.84 -4.95 28.42
C PRO A 153 -3.89 -6.16 27.45
N ASP A 154 -3.62 -7.32 27.98
CA ASP A 154 -3.70 -8.57 27.26
C ASP A 154 -5.13 -8.83 26.75
N HIS A 155 -5.26 -9.48 25.61
CA HIS A 155 -6.54 -9.94 25.05
C HIS A 155 -7.60 -8.85 24.82
N THR A 156 -7.18 -7.64 24.39
CA THR A 156 -8.11 -6.50 24.23
C THR A 156 -8.35 -6.11 22.77
N ILE A 157 -7.44 -6.41 21.85
CA ILE A 157 -7.48 -5.89 20.48
C ILE A 157 -8.06 -6.95 19.52
N ASP A 158 -9.04 -6.55 18.72
CA ASP A 158 -9.70 -7.42 17.75
C ASP A 158 -9.04 -7.37 16.36
N CYS A 159 -8.42 -6.21 15.99
CA CYS A 159 -7.84 -6.02 14.67
C CYS A 159 -6.61 -5.11 14.70
N PHE A 160 -5.58 -5.46 13.94
CA PHE A 160 -4.37 -4.68 13.76
C PHE A 160 -4.18 -4.32 12.30
N ALA A 161 -4.01 -3.03 12.02
CA ALA A 161 -3.61 -2.51 10.71
C ALA A 161 -2.23 -1.87 10.84
N LEU A 162 -1.18 -2.66 10.63
CA LEU A 162 0.20 -2.24 10.90
C LEU A 162 0.83 -1.44 9.75
N SER A 163 0.05 -1.17 8.67
CA SER A 163 0.58 -0.47 7.49
C SER A 163 1.87 -1.12 6.98
N ASN A 164 2.93 -0.35 6.79
CA ASN A 164 4.26 -0.83 6.36
C ASN A 164 5.34 -0.57 7.42
N ILE A 165 4.96 -0.45 8.68
CA ILE A 165 5.88 -0.14 9.78
C ILE A 165 7.04 -1.14 9.89
N CYS A 166 6.78 -2.42 9.65
CA CYS A 166 7.78 -3.49 9.77
C CYS A 166 8.96 -3.35 8.80
N GLU A 167 8.81 -2.61 7.70
CA GLU A 167 9.92 -2.39 6.77
C GLU A 167 11.02 -1.51 7.33
N LEU A 168 10.68 -0.66 8.29
CA LEU A 168 11.59 0.29 8.94
C LEU A 168 12.20 -0.28 10.22
N MET A 169 11.87 -1.53 10.56
CA MET A 169 12.31 -2.20 11.77
C MET A 169 13.37 -3.25 11.47
N SER A 170 14.30 -3.42 12.41
CA SER A 170 15.19 -4.59 12.46
C SER A 170 14.37 -5.87 12.72
N GLU A 171 14.97 -7.03 12.52
CA GLU A 171 14.32 -8.30 12.84
C GLU A 171 13.94 -8.40 14.31
N LYS A 172 14.81 -7.94 15.22
CA LYS A 172 14.56 -7.89 16.67
C LYS A 172 13.36 -7.01 17.01
N GLU A 173 13.28 -5.82 16.43
CA GLU A 173 12.14 -4.90 16.66
C GLU A 173 10.85 -5.47 16.08
N THR A 174 10.92 -6.09 14.90
CA THR A 174 9.79 -6.79 14.27
C THR A 174 9.29 -7.93 15.17
N HIS A 175 10.21 -8.73 15.72
CA HIS A 175 9.89 -9.80 16.67
C HIS A 175 9.22 -9.25 17.93
N SER A 176 9.77 -8.19 18.52
CA SER A 176 9.18 -7.54 19.69
C SER A 176 7.76 -7.04 19.43
N LEU A 177 7.55 -6.36 18.29
CA LEU A 177 6.23 -5.88 17.88
C LEU A 177 5.22 -7.02 17.74
N PHE A 178 5.57 -8.09 17.01
CA PHE A 178 4.66 -9.22 16.82
C PHE A 178 4.40 -9.99 18.12
N SER A 179 5.36 -10.09 19.03
CA SER A 179 5.16 -10.65 20.36
C SER A 179 4.12 -9.84 21.16
N SER A 180 4.23 -8.51 21.14
CA SER A 180 3.25 -7.61 21.79
C SER A 180 1.89 -7.65 21.09
N VAL A 181 1.84 -7.81 19.76
CA VAL A 181 0.60 -8.03 19.00
C VAL A 181 -0.08 -9.31 19.47
N ILE A 182 0.64 -10.43 19.58
CA ILE A 182 0.07 -11.70 20.09
C ILE A 182 -0.46 -11.53 21.52
N ARG A 183 0.29 -10.89 22.39
CA ARG A 183 -0.11 -10.69 23.78
C ARG A 183 -1.42 -9.91 23.87
N THR A 184 -1.51 -8.78 23.17
CA THR A 184 -2.66 -7.87 23.24
C THR A 184 -3.85 -8.30 22.41
N ALA A 185 -3.65 -9.18 21.43
CA ALA A 185 -4.69 -9.71 20.57
C ALA A 185 -5.70 -10.55 21.35
N LYS A 186 -6.98 -10.45 21.00
CA LYS A 186 -7.96 -11.49 21.31
C LYS A 186 -7.71 -12.73 20.46
N ASP A 187 -8.29 -13.84 20.83
CA ASP A 187 -8.33 -15.00 19.95
C ASP A 187 -9.07 -14.66 18.66
N ASP A 188 -8.65 -15.21 17.53
CA ASP A 188 -9.15 -14.88 16.19
C ASP A 188 -8.97 -13.40 15.77
N ALA A 189 -8.17 -12.62 16.50
CA ALA A 189 -7.85 -11.25 16.09
C ALA A 189 -7.16 -11.24 14.72
N ARG A 190 -7.54 -10.29 13.88
CA ARG A 190 -7.03 -10.16 12.53
C ARG A 190 -5.88 -9.16 12.46
N ILE A 191 -4.86 -9.51 11.70
CA ILE A 191 -3.71 -8.65 11.44
C ILE A 191 -3.60 -8.42 9.93
N ILE A 192 -3.42 -7.18 9.52
CA ILE A 192 -3.07 -6.83 8.15
C ILE A 192 -1.85 -5.93 8.15
N PHE A 193 -0.88 -6.24 7.31
CA PHE A 193 0.23 -5.33 7.01
C PHE A 193 0.63 -5.41 5.53
N ARG A 194 1.43 -4.44 5.13
CA ARG A 194 1.85 -4.26 3.75
C ARG A 194 3.35 -4.09 3.69
N ASN A 195 3.95 -4.49 2.59
CA ASN A 195 5.35 -4.20 2.32
C ASN A 195 5.44 -3.39 1.02
N LEU A 196 6.11 -2.26 1.11
CA LEU A 196 6.36 -1.40 -0.05
C LEU A 196 7.51 -1.97 -0.89
N MET A 197 8.63 -2.25 -0.26
CA MET A 197 9.89 -2.65 -0.91
C MET A 197 10.56 -3.84 -0.24
N ILE A 198 10.60 -3.90 1.07
CA ILE A 198 11.29 -4.93 1.84
C ILE A 198 10.30 -6.00 2.26
N PRO A 199 10.47 -7.26 1.81
CA PRO A 199 9.57 -8.34 2.18
C PRO A 199 9.79 -8.74 3.64
N ARG A 200 9.01 -8.14 4.54
CA ARG A 200 8.94 -8.59 5.94
C ARG A 200 7.86 -9.64 6.10
N GLU A 201 8.13 -10.61 6.94
CA GLU A 201 7.22 -11.67 7.35
C GLU A 201 7.08 -11.67 8.88
N VAL A 202 6.07 -12.37 9.38
CA VAL A 202 6.00 -12.72 10.79
C VAL A 202 7.20 -13.59 11.14
N PRO A 203 7.92 -13.32 12.24
CA PRO A 203 9.02 -14.15 12.72
C PRO A 203 8.65 -15.62 12.79
N GLU A 204 9.58 -16.49 12.46
CA GLU A 204 9.29 -17.91 12.25
C GLU A 204 8.79 -18.62 13.52
N ASP A 205 9.40 -18.30 14.65
CA ASP A 205 9.04 -18.82 15.96
C ASP A 205 7.65 -18.39 16.45
N LEU A 206 7.11 -17.27 15.91
CA LEU A 206 5.79 -16.78 16.25
C LEU A 206 4.66 -17.30 15.32
N ARG A 207 5.00 -18.05 14.26
CA ARG A 207 4.03 -18.54 13.27
C ARG A 207 3.04 -19.57 13.83
N ASN A 208 3.36 -20.20 14.94
CA ASN A 208 2.42 -21.09 15.64
C ASN A 208 1.23 -20.32 16.24
N SER A 209 1.43 -19.05 16.61
CA SER A 209 0.42 -18.18 17.20
C SER A 209 -0.22 -17.21 16.19
N ILE A 210 0.36 -17.06 15.01
CA ILE A 210 -0.14 -16.16 13.95
C ILE A 210 -0.17 -16.92 12.64
N LYS A 211 -1.36 -17.32 12.19
CA LYS A 211 -1.55 -18.02 10.92
C LYS A 211 -1.84 -17.06 9.78
N LYS A 212 -1.12 -17.22 8.69
CA LYS A 212 -1.35 -16.47 7.45
C LYS A 212 -2.58 -17.00 6.72
N ASP A 213 -3.45 -16.07 6.33
CA ASP A 213 -4.55 -16.33 5.40
C ASP A 213 -4.04 -16.05 3.97
N GLU A 214 -3.49 -17.09 3.32
CA GLU A 214 -2.93 -16.96 1.97
C GLU A 214 -3.99 -16.57 0.92
N PRO A 215 -5.20 -17.19 0.88
CA PRO A 215 -6.24 -16.79 -0.06
C PRO A 215 -6.65 -15.33 0.10
N LEU A 216 -6.87 -14.88 1.33
CA LEU A 216 -7.22 -13.48 1.61
C LEU A 216 -6.06 -12.53 1.27
N SER A 217 -4.84 -12.87 1.65
CA SER A 217 -3.63 -12.10 1.31
C SER A 217 -3.51 -11.89 -0.18
N LYS A 218 -3.67 -12.97 -0.95
CA LYS A 218 -3.64 -12.92 -2.42
C LYS A 218 -4.77 -12.05 -2.97
N LYS A 219 -5.99 -12.25 -2.53
CA LYS A 219 -7.16 -11.45 -2.94
C LYS A 219 -6.95 -9.97 -2.69
N LEU A 220 -6.48 -9.59 -1.48
CA LEU A 220 -6.24 -8.21 -1.11
C LEU A 220 -5.12 -7.58 -1.94
N PHE A 221 -4.05 -8.34 -2.21
CA PHE A 221 -2.97 -7.88 -3.08
C PHE A 221 -3.45 -7.73 -4.53
N ASP A 222 -4.22 -8.67 -5.06
CA ASP A 222 -4.70 -8.64 -6.44
C ASP A 222 -5.68 -7.49 -6.69
N THR A 223 -6.43 -7.09 -5.69
CA THR A 223 -7.40 -5.98 -5.76
C THR A 223 -6.84 -4.65 -5.25
N ASP A 224 -5.57 -4.58 -4.84
CA ASP A 224 -4.97 -3.32 -4.37
C ASP A 224 -4.86 -2.30 -5.51
N ARG A 225 -5.63 -1.23 -5.39
CA ARG A 225 -5.72 -0.16 -6.37
C ARG A 225 -4.58 0.86 -6.28
N SER A 226 -3.83 0.85 -5.17
CA SER A 226 -2.79 1.85 -4.92
C SER A 226 -1.51 1.63 -5.72
N PHE A 227 -1.26 0.39 -6.15
CA PHE A 227 -0.06 -0.15 -6.82
C PHE A 227 1.28 0.17 -6.13
N VAL A 228 1.23 0.77 -4.98
CA VAL A 228 2.44 1.18 -4.23
C VAL A 228 3.08 -0.02 -3.56
N TYR A 229 2.27 -0.92 -3.00
CA TYR A 229 2.76 -2.04 -2.20
C TYR A 229 3.15 -3.25 -3.05
N GLY A 230 4.26 -3.90 -2.66
CA GLY A 230 4.73 -5.15 -3.25
C GLY A 230 4.10 -6.40 -2.63
N LYS A 231 3.48 -6.24 -1.46
CA LYS A 231 2.82 -7.30 -0.71
C LYS A 231 1.72 -6.73 0.17
N VAL A 232 0.64 -7.48 0.27
CA VAL A 232 -0.39 -7.33 1.31
C VAL A 232 -0.50 -8.68 2.01
N ALA A 233 -0.45 -8.70 3.33
CA ALA A 233 -0.49 -9.93 4.10
C ALA A 233 -1.56 -9.82 5.20
N ALA A 234 -2.45 -10.80 5.22
CA ALA A 234 -3.49 -10.97 6.22
C ALA A 234 -3.19 -12.19 7.07
N TYR A 235 -3.39 -12.05 8.37
CA TYR A 235 -3.14 -13.11 9.35
C TYR A 235 -4.26 -13.13 10.38
N THR A 236 -4.39 -14.28 11.05
CA THR A 236 -5.27 -14.46 12.22
C THR A 236 -4.42 -14.93 13.39
N VAL A 237 -4.63 -14.33 14.56
CA VAL A 237 -4.00 -14.78 15.80
C VAL A 237 -4.75 -16.02 16.28
N GLN A 238 -4.02 -17.08 16.57
CA GLN A 238 -4.54 -18.29 17.18
C GLN A 238 -3.82 -18.48 18.51
N LYS A 239 -4.47 -18.15 19.58
CA LYS A 239 -3.96 -18.48 20.91
C LYS A 239 -4.31 -19.94 21.13
N ASN A 240 -3.30 -20.80 21.04
CA ASN A 240 -3.47 -22.21 21.39
C ASN A 240 -4.12 -22.27 22.75
N GLY A 241 -5.42 -22.54 22.78
CA GLY A 241 -6.06 -22.95 23.98
C GLY A 241 -5.42 -24.28 24.35
N ASN A 242 -4.74 -24.32 25.50
CA ASN A 242 -4.52 -25.57 26.17
C ASN A 242 -5.92 -26.20 26.34
N LYS A 243 -6.25 -27.15 25.46
CA LYS A 243 -7.23 -28.17 25.75
C LYS A 243 -6.49 -29.39 26.25
#